data_db7321b38c254de926fea5ed1d1d092d
#
_entry.id   db7321b38c254de926fea5ed1d1d092d
#
_cell.length_a   1.000
_cell.length_b   1.000
_cell.length_c   1.000
_cell.angle_alpha   90.00
_cell.angle_beta   90.00
_cell.angle_gamma   90.00
#
_symmetry.space_group_name_H-M   'P 1'
#
loop_
_entity.id
_entity.type
_entity.pdbx_description
1 polymer ?
#
loop_
_entity_poly.entity_id
_entity_poly.type
_entity_poly.pdbx_seq_one_letter_code
_entity_poly.pdbx_strand_id
1 'polypeptide(L)'
;MTDREDTGANMPATANPRPVWVRRWRSVHLGWLAAVFGICTAVVGLLVAAVPVIARTGAGGLLALLWLAFFVLLPLGMAVPMFGIGAARLSRFVRRVDVAGVGAGLLVPGRGDFVVRAGLLAFASVVGLSYFVFRDDGPDPRQERAELLTAIGAPACLAWFVLGFVVVNRTWISLHPEGVVQQIYRRRGWKVSNDVSVVPWSDIADLCLEEHPNPAVPHRGDLPVIRVSRRSSETDEPELVIMACEKKVEPNSLLALLLWCRDNHWARAQLGHDDARELLRPPRLRERIRADRAATTVGGRHTVQ
;
A
#
# COMPACT_ATOMS: atom_id res chain seq x y z
N MET A 1 -37.28 53.80 -23.08
CA MET A 1 -35.83 53.90 -23.12
C MET A 1 -35.39 53.64 -21.70
N THR A 2 -35.15 52.38 -21.38
CA THR A 2 -34.80 51.95 -20.02
C THR A 2 -33.51 51.15 -20.17
N ASP A 3 -32.39 51.79 -19.81
CA ASP A 3 -31.07 51.20 -19.71
C ASP A 3 -31.07 50.14 -18.60
N ARG A 4 -30.90 48.93 -19.02
CA ARG A 4 -30.67 47.78 -18.13
C ARG A 4 -29.17 47.67 -17.94
N GLU A 5 -28.66 48.27 -16.85
CA GLU A 5 -27.30 48.04 -16.41
C GLU A 5 -27.12 46.56 -16.01
N ASP A 6 -26.46 45.83 -16.87
CA ASP A 6 -26.04 44.45 -16.66
C ASP A 6 -24.77 44.46 -15.80
N THR A 7 -24.97 44.60 -14.48
CA THR A 7 -23.90 44.47 -13.51
C THR A 7 -23.57 42.98 -13.35
N GLY A 8 -22.94 42.43 -14.37
CA GLY A 8 -22.29 41.13 -14.28
C GLY A 8 -21.18 41.17 -13.24
N ALA A 9 -21.55 40.95 -11.98
CA ALA A 9 -20.62 40.79 -10.91
C ALA A 9 -19.68 39.62 -11.25
N ASN A 10 -18.49 39.99 -11.71
CA ASN A 10 -17.37 39.10 -11.95
C ASN A 10 -16.94 38.53 -10.58
N MET A 11 -17.68 37.51 -10.08
CA MET A 11 -17.23 36.75 -8.92
C MET A 11 -15.85 36.20 -9.26
N PRO A 12 -14.81 36.53 -8.47
CA PRO A 12 -13.51 35.93 -8.64
C PRO A 12 -13.72 34.42 -8.58
N ALA A 13 -13.19 33.69 -9.54
CA ALA A 13 -13.19 32.23 -9.54
C ALA A 13 -12.52 31.77 -8.26
N THR A 14 -13.32 31.66 -7.18
CA THR A 14 -12.89 31.16 -5.89
C THR A 14 -12.34 29.77 -6.13
N ALA A 15 -11.05 29.62 -5.94
CA ALA A 15 -10.35 28.36 -6.07
C ALA A 15 -11.20 27.29 -5.36
N ASN A 16 -11.65 26.29 -6.12
CA ASN A 16 -12.50 25.22 -5.60
C ASN A 16 -11.85 24.68 -4.31
N PRO A 17 -12.51 24.78 -3.18
CA PRO A 17 -11.93 24.38 -1.92
C PRO A 17 -11.55 22.89 -2.01
N ARG A 18 -10.35 22.57 -1.55
CA ARG A 18 -9.80 21.21 -1.57
C ARG A 18 -9.86 20.61 -0.18
N PRO A 19 -9.86 19.28 -0.05
CA PRO A 19 -9.76 18.63 1.25
C PRO A 19 -8.47 19.08 1.97
N VAL A 20 -8.64 19.50 3.23
CA VAL A 20 -7.49 19.92 4.06
C VAL A 20 -6.81 18.68 4.61
N TRP A 21 -5.57 18.45 4.24
CA TRP A 21 -4.78 17.35 4.76
C TRP A 21 -4.44 17.60 6.23
N VAL A 22 -4.84 16.67 7.09
CA VAL A 22 -4.53 16.69 8.52
C VAL A 22 -3.83 15.38 8.86
N ARG A 23 -2.68 15.48 9.53
CA ARG A 23 -1.97 14.30 10.01
C ARG A 23 -2.74 13.66 11.17
N ARG A 24 -3.18 12.43 10.98
CA ARG A 24 -3.76 11.57 12.02
C ARG A 24 -2.85 10.38 12.32
N TRP A 25 -2.31 9.78 11.28
CA TRP A 25 -1.33 8.70 11.39
C TRP A 25 0.04 9.15 10.93
N ARG A 26 1.06 8.48 11.45
CA ARG A 26 2.42 8.69 11.00
C ARG A 26 2.54 8.34 9.52
N SER A 27 2.96 9.27 8.70
CA SER A 27 3.00 9.10 7.25
C SER A 27 4.34 8.62 6.73
N VAL A 28 5.44 8.84 7.48
CA VAL A 28 6.80 8.44 7.08
C VAL A 28 7.60 7.89 8.25
N HIS A 29 8.12 6.69 8.12
CA HIS A 29 8.93 6.03 9.14
C HIS A 29 10.44 6.24 8.89
N LEU A 30 10.96 7.44 9.19
CA LEU A 30 12.34 7.83 8.91
C LEU A 30 13.39 6.94 9.57
N GLY A 31 13.16 6.51 10.83
CA GLY A 31 14.11 5.64 11.53
C GLY A 31 14.28 4.29 10.83
N TRP A 32 13.17 3.70 10.38
CA TRP A 32 13.20 2.47 9.59
C TRP A 32 13.85 2.67 8.23
N LEU A 33 13.58 3.80 7.57
CA LEU A 33 14.21 4.15 6.31
C LEU A 33 15.74 4.23 6.47
N ALA A 34 16.21 4.90 7.52
CA ALA A 34 17.64 5.00 7.81
C ALA A 34 18.27 3.63 8.11
N ALA A 35 17.58 2.78 8.89
CA ALA A 35 18.04 1.44 9.20
C ALA A 35 18.16 0.58 7.93
N VAL A 36 17.14 0.57 7.08
CA VAL A 36 17.17 -0.21 5.82
C VAL A 36 18.25 0.32 4.88
N PHE A 37 18.36 1.65 4.75
CA PHE A 37 19.41 2.25 3.93
C PHE A 37 20.82 1.87 4.45
N GLY A 38 21.03 1.91 5.77
CA GLY A 38 22.27 1.48 6.41
C GLY A 38 22.59 0.02 6.12
N ILE A 39 21.63 -0.88 6.29
CA ILE A 39 21.78 -2.31 5.98
C ILE A 39 22.10 -2.51 4.49
N CYS A 40 21.37 -1.87 3.58
CA CYS A 40 21.64 -1.97 2.15
C CYS A 40 23.04 -1.48 1.78
N THR A 41 23.48 -0.37 2.37
CA THR A 41 24.82 0.18 2.15
C THR A 41 25.91 -0.79 2.67
N ALA A 42 25.71 -1.35 3.86
CA ALA A 42 26.65 -2.34 4.43
C ALA A 42 26.75 -3.59 3.55
N VAL A 43 25.63 -4.09 3.05
CA VAL A 43 25.61 -5.27 2.17
C VAL A 43 26.21 -4.96 0.81
N VAL A 44 25.95 -3.81 0.22
CA VAL A 44 26.61 -3.39 -1.03
C VAL A 44 28.12 -3.28 -0.80
N GLY A 45 28.56 -2.71 0.31
CA GLY A 45 29.99 -2.66 0.69
C GLY A 45 30.63 -4.06 0.79
N LEU A 46 29.94 -5.00 1.45
CA LEU A 46 30.36 -6.40 1.54
C LEU A 46 30.44 -7.07 0.16
N LEU A 47 29.44 -6.82 -0.71
CA LEU A 47 29.43 -7.33 -2.08
C LEU A 47 30.62 -6.84 -2.88
N VAL A 48 30.91 -5.55 -2.83
CA VAL A 48 32.06 -4.95 -3.53
C VAL A 48 33.37 -5.52 -3.00
N ALA A 49 33.50 -5.68 -1.69
CA ALA A 49 34.68 -6.27 -1.08
C ALA A 49 34.85 -7.77 -1.45
N ALA A 50 33.75 -8.49 -1.67
CA ALA A 50 33.77 -9.89 -2.05
C ALA A 50 34.08 -10.15 -3.55
N VAL A 51 33.92 -9.14 -4.42
CA VAL A 51 34.13 -9.27 -5.88
C VAL A 51 35.45 -9.96 -6.24
N PRO A 52 36.62 -9.57 -5.70
CA PRO A 52 37.90 -10.22 -6.08
C PRO A 52 37.97 -11.68 -5.64
N VAL A 53 37.32 -12.06 -4.55
CA VAL A 53 37.23 -13.45 -4.09
C VAL A 53 36.32 -14.25 -4.99
N ILE A 54 35.15 -13.68 -5.30
CA ILE A 54 34.13 -14.28 -6.16
C ILE A 54 34.62 -14.49 -7.59
N ALA A 55 35.40 -13.56 -8.12
CA ALA A 55 35.99 -13.69 -9.45
C ALA A 55 36.93 -14.88 -9.58
N ARG A 56 37.51 -15.36 -8.44
CA ARG A 56 38.38 -16.52 -8.40
C ARG A 56 37.63 -17.85 -8.25
N THR A 57 36.40 -17.84 -7.81
CA THR A 57 35.60 -19.03 -7.48
C THR A 57 34.66 -19.50 -8.60
N GLY A 58 34.65 -18.81 -9.74
CA GLY A 58 33.83 -19.20 -10.91
C GLY A 58 32.31 -19.14 -10.67
N ALA A 59 31.59 -20.18 -11.09
CA ALA A 59 30.13 -20.24 -11.04
C ALA A 59 29.60 -20.18 -9.60
N GLY A 60 30.27 -20.77 -8.62
CA GLY A 60 29.87 -20.69 -7.21
C GLY A 60 29.88 -19.28 -6.65
N GLY A 61 30.85 -18.46 -7.08
CA GLY A 61 30.89 -17.05 -6.70
C GLY A 61 29.72 -16.22 -7.27
N LEU A 62 29.38 -16.46 -8.53
CA LEU A 62 28.22 -15.80 -9.14
C LEU A 62 26.92 -16.12 -8.39
N LEU A 63 26.76 -17.38 -7.99
CA LEU A 63 25.58 -17.80 -7.25
C LEU A 63 25.52 -17.19 -5.85
N ALA A 64 26.64 -17.08 -5.15
CA ALA A 64 26.73 -16.38 -3.87
C ALA A 64 26.31 -14.90 -4.00
N LEU A 65 26.72 -14.24 -5.09
CA LEU A 65 26.28 -12.88 -5.43
C LEU A 65 24.76 -12.80 -5.63
N LEU A 66 24.17 -13.74 -6.36
CA LEU A 66 22.73 -13.78 -6.59
C LEU A 66 21.96 -13.97 -5.27
N TRP A 67 22.41 -14.85 -4.38
CA TRP A 67 21.84 -15.04 -3.06
C TRP A 67 21.90 -13.75 -2.23
N LEU A 68 23.04 -13.10 -2.21
CA LEU A 68 23.23 -11.89 -1.44
C LEU A 68 22.40 -10.74 -2.00
N ALA A 69 22.34 -10.57 -3.32
CA ALA A 69 21.46 -9.60 -3.98
C ALA A 69 20.00 -9.87 -3.65
N PHE A 70 19.56 -11.12 -3.63
CA PHE A 70 18.21 -11.50 -3.25
C PHE A 70 17.89 -11.10 -1.82
N PHE A 71 18.75 -11.43 -0.85
CA PHE A 71 18.55 -11.08 0.57
C PHE A 71 18.56 -9.57 0.83
N VAL A 72 19.10 -8.77 -0.08
CA VAL A 72 19.05 -7.30 0.02
C VAL A 72 17.82 -6.72 -0.69
N LEU A 73 17.61 -7.12 -1.94
CA LEU A 73 16.57 -6.52 -2.78
C LEU A 73 15.16 -6.88 -2.32
N LEU A 74 14.96 -8.09 -1.79
CA LEU A 74 13.64 -8.50 -1.33
C LEU A 74 13.18 -7.70 -0.09
N PRO A 75 13.94 -7.63 1.02
CA PRO A 75 13.56 -6.80 2.16
C PRO A 75 13.42 -5.31 1.79
N LEU A 76 14.30 -4.80 0.92
CA LEU A 76 14.21 -3.42 0.43
C LEU A 76 12.91 -3.19 -0.33
N GLY A 77 12.56 -4.08 -1.26
CA GLY A 77 11.32 -4.00 -2.02
C GLY A 77 10.06 -4.08 -1.16
N MET A 78 10.11 -4.86 -0.07
CA MET A 78 9.03 -4.93 0.91
C MET A 78 8.98 -3.70 1.82
N ALA A 79 10.13 -3.16 2.21
CA ALA A 79 10.23 -2.05 3.13
C ALA A 79 9.82 -0.70 2.52
N VAL A 80 10.18 -0.43 1.26
CA VAL A 80 9.88 0.84 0.59
C VAL A 80 8.38 1.23 0.63
N PRO A 81 7.42 0.34 0.36
CA PRO A 81 6.01 0.64 0.54
C PRO A 81 5.60 0.93 1.99
N MET A 82 6.25 0.24 2.96
CA MET A 82 5.93 0.39 4.39
C MET A 82 6.39 1.72 4.97
N PHE A 83 7.42 2.35 4.39
CA PHE A 83 7.93 3.65 4.84
C PHE A 83 7.08 4.85 4.39
N GLY A 84 5.97 4.63 3.69
CA GLY A 84 5.10 5.69 3.19
C GLY A 84 5.68 6.48 2.01
N ILE A 85 6.88 6.13 1.51
CA ILE A 85 7.51 6.80 0.36
C ILE A 85 6.74 6.49 -0.92
N GLY A 86 6.26 5.27 -1.09
CA GLY A 86 5.45 4.86 -2.24
C GLY A 86 4.14 5.65 -2.37
N ALA A 87 3.64 6.21 -1.27
CA ALA A 87 2.48 7.08 -1.23
C ALA A 87 2.84 8.58 -1.34
N ALA A 88 4.11 8.93 -1.59
CA ALA A 88 4.55 10.32 -1.76
C ALA A 88 4.04 10.96 -3.06
N ARG A 89 3.62 10.14 -4.01
CA ARG A 89 3.04 10.59 -5.28
C ARG A 89 1.65 10.00 -5.46
N LEU A 90 0.80 10.76 -6.11
CA LEU A 90 -0.52 10.27 -6.52
C LEU A 90 -0.33 9.05 -7.44
N SER A 91 -0.92 7.93 -7.04
CA SER A 91 -0.81 6.69 -7.81
C SER A 91 -1.52 6.84 -9.16
N ARG A 92 -0.84 6.45 -10.26
CA ARG A 92 -1.44 6.36 -11.59
C ARG A 92 -2.63 5.38 -11.67
N PHE A 93 -2.75 4.50 -10.70
CA PHE A 93 -3.83 3.52 -10.61
C PHE A 93 -5.09 4.08 -9.97
N VAL A 94 -5.02 5.25 -9.33
CA VAL A 94 -6.19 6.04 -8.93
C VAL A 94 -6.77 6.64 -10.20
N ARG A 95 -7.98 6.24 -10.55
CA ARG A 95 -8.62 6.61 -11.80
C ARG A 95 -10.12 6.74 -11.63
N ARG A 96 -10.72 7.44 -12.56
CA ARG A 96 -12.18 7.46 -12.70
C ARG A 96 -12.69 6.06 -13.06
N VAL A 97 -13.78 5.69 -12.46
CA VAL A 97 -14.53 4.45 -12.72
C VAL A 97 -16.00 4.79 -12.79
N ASP A 98 -16.72 4.08 -13.63
CA ASP A 98 -18.17 4.13 -13.67
C ASP A 98 -18.70 2.81 -13.11
N VAL A 99 -19.56 2.91 -12.09
CA VAL A 99 -20.18 1.74 -11.46
C VAL A 99 -21.66 1.76 -11.77
N ALA A 100 -22.16 0.69 -12.36
CA ALA A 100 -23.56 0.56 -12.72
C ALA A 100 -24.47 0.83 -11.52
N GLY A 101 -25.44 1.75 -11.68
CA GLY A 101 -26.38 2.15 -10.64
C GLY A 101 -25.85 3.20 -9.65
N VAL A 102 -24.56 3.54 -9.67
CA VAL A 102 -23.95 4.54 -8.76
C VAL A 102 -23.33 5.71 -9.55
N GLY A 103 -23.01 5.48 -10.84
CA GLY A 103 -22.43 6.49 -11.72
C GLY A 103 -20.90 6.61 -11.62
N ALA A 104 -20.38 7.73 -12.13
CA ALA A 104 -18.96 8.01 -12.18
C ALA A 104 -18.39 8.35 -10.81
N GLY A 105 -17.21 7.81 -10.51
CA GLY A 105 -16.53 8.03 -9.24
C GLY A 105 -15.03 7.80 -9.33
N LEU A 106 -14.36 7.88 -8.20
CA LEU A 106 -12.91 7.78 -8.06
C LEU A 106 -12.51 6.43 -7.46
N LEU A 107 -11.90 5.57 -8.26
CA LEU A 107 -11.38 4.27 -7.80
C LEU A 107 -10.08 4.43 -7.03
N VAL A 108 -10.04 3.91 -5.82
CA VAL A 108 -8.86 3.77 -4.97
C VAL A 108 -8.48 2.30 -4.89
N PRO A 109 -7.50 1.85 -5.69
CA PRO A 109 -7.13 0.45 -5.73
C PRO A 109 -6.38 0.01 -4.49
N GLY A 110 -6.51 -1.26 -4.13
CA GLY A 110 -5.67 -1.91 -3.13
C GLY A 110 -4.22 -2.05 -3.58
N ARG A 111 -3.31 -2.17 -2.63
CA ARG A 111 -1.93 -2.58 -2.88
C ARG A 111 -1.94 -4.06 -3.26
N GLY A 112 -1.30 -4.40 -4.34
CA GLY A 112 -1.15 -5.80 -4.73
C GLY A 112 0.10 -6.40 -4.09
N ASP A 113 0.07 -7.72 -3.88
CA ASP A 113 1.16 -8.51 -3.30
C ASP A 113 2.27 -8.82 -4.31
N PHE A 114 2.39 -7.99 -5.37
CA PHE A 114 3.30 -8.25 -6.47
C PHE A 114 4.75 -8.44 -6.01
N VAL A 115 5.23 -7.61 -5.08
CA VAL A 115 6.62 -7.68 -4.59
C VAL A 115 6.87 -8.99 -3.85
N VAL A 116 5.90 -9.42 -3.00
CA VAL A 116 6.00 -10.69 -2.27
C VAL A 116 6.03 -11.86 -3.25
N ARG A 117 5.14 -11.86 -4.25
CA ARG A 117 5.07 -12.92 -5.25
C ARG A 117 6.30 -12.99 -6.13
N ALA A 118 6.77 -11.84 -6.62
CA ALA A 118 8.00 -11.76 -7.39
C ALA A 118 9.22 -12.22 -6.57
N GLY A 119 9.24 -11.87 -5.28
CA GLY A 119 10.27 -12.33 -4.35
C GLY A 119 10.27 -13.84 -4.17
N LEU A 120 9.10 -14.46 -3.99
CA LEU A 120 8.98 -15.93 -3.88
C LEU A 120 9.44 -16.64 -5.15
N LEU A 121 9.09 -16.12 -6.33
CA LEU A 121 9.55 -16.67 -7.60
C LEU A 121 11.07 -16.53 -7.75
N ALA A 122 11.62 -15.36 -7.43
CA ALA A 122 13.06 -15.14 -7.47
C ALA A 122 13.79 -16.07 -6.48
N PHE A 123 13.22 -16.27 -5.28
CA PHE A 123 13.77 -17.21 -4.30
C PHE A 123 13.78 -18.63 -4.84
N ALA A 124 12.66 -19.13 -5.36
CA ALA A 124 12.57 -20.46 -5.97
C ALA A 124 13.58 -20.63 -7.11
N SER A 125 13.77 -19.58 -7.92
CA SER A 125 14.73 -19.61 -9.04
C SER A 125 16.17 -19.68 -8.56
N VAL A 126 16.53 -18.91 -7.53
CA VAL A 126 17.89 -18.92 -6.95
C VAL A 126 18.18 -20.27 -6.28
N VAL A 127 17.20 -20.81 -5.52
CA VAL A 127 17.32 -22.14 -4.89
C VAL A 127 17.49 -23.22 -5.95
N GLY A 128 16.66 -23.21 -7.00
CA GLY A 128 16.73 -24.17 -8.10
C GLY A 128 18.08 -24.11 -8.84
N LEU A 129 18.55 -22.89 -9.14
CA LEU A 129 19.85 -22.70 -9.80
C LEU A 129 21.00 -23.19 -8.91
N SER A 130 20.92 -22.99 -7.59
CA SER A 130 21.91 -23.48 -6.63
C SER A 130 22.07 -24.99 -6.70
N TYR A 131 20.97 -25.71 -6.85
CA TYR A 131 20.99 -27.17 -6.99
C TYR A 131 21.81 -27.60 -8.22
N PHE A 132 21.60 -26.99 -9.37
CA PHE A 132 22.32 -27.35 -10.60
C PHE A 132 23.82 -27.00 -10.55
N VAL A 133 24.15 -25.89 -9.88
CA VAL A 133 25.58 -25.43 -9.82
C VAL A 133 26.41 -26.23 -8.82
N PHE A 134 25.78 -26.63 -7.70
CA PHE A 134 26.50 -27.36 -6.63
C PHE A 134 26.31 -28.87 -6.68
N ARG A 135 25.65 -29.37 -7.70
CA ARG A 135 25.54 -30.82 -7.89
C ARG A 135 26.91 -31.38 -8.30
N ASP A 136 27.62 -31.92 -7.33
CA ASP A 136 28.86 -32.62 -7.54
C ASP A 136 28.60 -34.13 -7.39
N ASP A 137 29.29 -35.00 -8.12
CA ASP A 137 29.00 -36.44 -8.16
C ASP A 137 29.65 -37.20 -6.97
N GLY A 138 30.08 -36.48 -5.92
CA GLY A 138 30.73 -37.08 -4.75
C GLY A 138 29.78 -37.39 -3.58
N PRO A 139 30.00 -38.43 -2.80
CA PRO A 139 29.18 -38.78 -1.63
C PRO A 139 29.52 -37.90 -0.40
N ASP A 140 29.08 -36.67 -0.36
CA ASP A 140 29.19 -35.78 0.81
C ASP A 140 27.83 -35.70 1.56
N PRO A 141 27.76 -36.06 2.86
CA PRO A 141 26.54 -35.97 3.67
C PRO A 141 25.97 -34.54 3.78
N ARG A 142 26.78 -33.51 3.58
CA ARG A 142 26.31 -32.12 3.53
C ARG A 142 25.57 -31.80 2.23
N GLN A 143 26.00 -32.42 1.16
CA GLN A 143 25.42 -32.30 -0.16
C GLN A 143 24.05 -33.00 -0.20
N GLU A 144 23.92 -34.18 0.38
CA GLU A 144 22.62 -34.88 0.48
C GLU A 144 21.56 -34.05 1.20
N ARG A 145 21.94 -33.35 2.29
CA ARG A 145 21.03 -32.42 2.98
C ARG A 145 20.67 -31.19 2.13
N ALA A 146 21.64 -30.63 1.42
CA ALA A 146 21.41 -29.49 0.52
C ALA A 146 20.50 -29.88 -0.65
N GLU A 147 20.68 -31.07 -1.20
CA GLU A 147 19.84 -31.65 -2.24
C GLU A 147 18.39 -31.83 -1.77
N LEU A 148 18.21 -32.41 -0.57
CA LEU A 148 16.90 -32.60 0.03
C LEU A 148 16.17 -31.25 0.27
N LEU A 149 16.89 -30.27 0.85
CA LEU A 149 16.33 -28.93 1.08
C LEU A 149 15.94 -28.22 -0.23
N THR A 150 16.75 -28.42 -1.27
CA THR A 150 16.49 -27.82 -2.58
C THR A 150 15.35 -28.52 -3.31
N ALA A 151 15.33 -29.86 -3.23
CA ALA A 151 14.27 -30.68 -3.83
C ALA A 151 12.87 -30.40 -3.24
N ILE A 152 12.83 -30.02 -1.96
CA ILE A 152 11.56 -29.65 -1.30
C ILE A 152 11.31 -28.14 -1.39
N GLY A 153 12.32 -27.32 -1.16
CA GLY A 153 12.21 -25.87 -1.04
C GLY A 153 11.79 -25.17 -2.34
N ALA A 154 12.40 -25.53 -3.46
CA ALA A 154 12.09 -24.91 -4.74
C ALA A 154 10.64 -25.22 -5.21
N PRO A 155 10.17 -26.48 -5.20
CA PRO A 155 8.78 -26.80 -5.50
C PRO A 155 7.79 -26.17 -4.53
N ALA A 156 8.10 -26.10 -3.23
CA ALA A 156 7.24 -25.47 -2.24
C ALA A 156 7.07 -23.97 -2.51
N CYS A 157 8.15 -23.25 -2.83
CA CYS A 157 8.11 -21.85 -3.20
C CYS A 157 7.34 -21.62 -4.52
N LEU A 158 7.54 -22.50 -5.50
CA LEU A 158 6.79 -22.45 -6.75
C LEU A 158 5.30 -22.72 -6.53
N ALA A 159 4.97 -23.73 -5.72
CA ALA A 159 3.58 -24.04 -5.35
C ALA A 159 2.92 -22.85 -4.63
N TRP A 160 3.62 -22.20 -3.69
CA TRP A 160 3.15 -21.02 -3.02
C TRP A 160 2.94 -19.83 -3.98
N PHE A 161 3.86 -19.66 -4.93
CA PHE A 161 3.72 -18.65 -5.98
C PHE A 161 2.47 -18.90 -6.83
N VAL A 162 2.27 -20.14 -7.30
CA VAL A 162 1.09 -20.54 -8.06
C VAL A 162 -0.19 -20.36 -7.23
N LEU A 163 -0.15 -20.79 -5.95
CA LEU A 163 -1.29 -20.62 -5.03
C LEU A 163 -1.69 -19.16 -4.89
N GLY A 164 -0.73 -18.24 -4.91
CA GLY A 164 -0.98 -16.81 -4.91
C GLY A 164 -1.77 -16.29 -6.13
N PHE A 165 -1.79 -17.01 -7.26
CA PHE A 165 -2.67 -16.70 -8.38
C PHE A 165 -4.03 -17.38 -8.27
N VAL A 166 -4.08 -18.54 -7.60
CA VAL A 166 -5.31 -19.32 -7.41
C VAL A 166 -6.17 -18.72 -6.31
N VAL A 167 -5.54 -18.21 -5.25
CA VAL A 167 -6.22 -17.54 -4.13
C VAL A 167 -5.94 -16.05 -4.22
N VAL A 168 -6.91 -15.30 -4.70
CA VAL A 168 -6.82 -13.84 -4.83
C VAL A 168 -7.91 -13.21 -3.98
N ASN A 169 -7.52 -12.34 -3.07
CA ASN A 169 -8.43 -11.48 -2.33
C ASN A 169 -8.02 -10.02 -2.59
N ARG A 170 -8.90 -9.24 -3.21
CA ARG A 170 -8.64 -7.84 -3.52
C ARG A 170 -9.82 -6.99 -3.08
N THR A 171 -9.54 -5.99 -2.30
CA THR A 171 -10.54 -5.01 -1.87
C THR A 171 -10.24 -3.68 -2.54
N TRP A 172 -11.18 -3.21 -3.33
CA TRP A 172 -11.17 -1.88 -3.93
C TRP A 172 -12.20 -0.99 -3.24
N ILE A 173 -11.92 0.27 -3.23
CA ILE A 173 -12.86 1.29 -2.77
C ILE A 173 -13.03 2.26 -3.91
N SER A 174 -14.26 2.65 -4.18
CA SER A 174 -14.53 3.78 -5.05
C SER A 174 -15.43 4.79 -4.35
N LEU A 175 -15.10 6.05 -4.57
CA LEU A 175 -15.81 7.19 -3.99
C LEU A 175 -16.66 7.80 -5.09
N HIS A 176 -17.95 7.85 -4.88
CA HIS A 176 -18.94 8.35 -5.84
C HIS A 176 -19.70 9.54 -5.25
N PRO A 177 -20.35 10.38 -6.07
CA PRO A 177 -21.20 11.43 -5.57
C PRO A 177 -22.27 10.92 -4.61
N GLU A 178 -22.80 9.72 -4.83
CA GLU A 178 -23.88 9.11 -4.04
C GLU A 178 -23.39 8.44 -2.76
N GLY A 179 -22.14 7.94 -2.72
CA GLY A 179 -21.63 7.19 -1.58
C GLY A 179 -20.26 6.57 -1.78
N VAL A 180 -19.90 5.73 -0.83
CA VAL A 180 -18.69 4.92 -0.84
C VAL A 180 -19.05 3.51 -1.27
N VAL A 181 -18.38 2.99 -2.28
CA VAL A 181 -18.56 1.63 -2.78
C VAL A 181 -17.33 0.81 -2.43
N GLN A 182 -17.53 -0.29 -1.72
CA GLN A 182 -16.50 -1.29 -1.49
C GLN A 182 -16.78 -2.50 -2.38
N GLN A 183 -15.77 -2.92 -3.10
CA GLN A 183 -15.81 -4.14 -3.91
C GLN A 183 -14.78 -5.12 -3.35
N ILE A 184 -15.24 -6.32 -2.98
CA ILE A 184 -14.39 -7.38 -2.49
C ILE A 184 -14.40 -8.49 -3.53
N TYR A 185 -13.31 -8.57 -4.29
CA TYR A 185 -13.09 -9.63 -5.25
C TYR A 185 -12.34 -10.77 -4.57
N ARG A 186 -12.98 -11.93 -4.51
CA ARG A 186 -12.39 -13.17 -4.00
C ARG A 186 -12.35 -14.21 -5.08
N ARG A 187 -11.18 -14.75 -5.33
CA ARG A 187 -10.99 -15.91 -6.19
C ARG A 187 -10.38 -17.04 -5.38
N ARG A 188 -11.01 -18.19 -5.42
CA ARG A 188 -10.50 -19.44 -4.83
C ARG A 188 -10.62 -20.52 -5.89
N GLY A 189 -9.52 -20.82 -6.57
CA GLY A 189 -9.51 -21.72 -7.73
C GLY A 189 -10.37 -21.15 -8.87
N TRP A 190 -11.37 -21.89 -9.24
CA TRP A 190 -12.34 -21.54 -10.29
C TRP A 190 -13.53 -20.72 -9.77
N LYS A 191 -13.74 -20.70 -8.46
CA LYS A 191 -14.82 -19.93 -7.85
C LYS A 191 -14.41 -18.47 -7.73
N VAL A 192 -15.24 -17.61 -8.29
CA VAL A 192 -15.07 -16.14 -8.21
C VAL A 192 -16.31 -15.59 -7.52
N SER A 193 -16.11 -14.80 -6.48
CA SER A 193 -17.14 -13.96 -5.88
C SER A 193 -16.74 -12.50 -5.97
N ASN A 194 -17.73 -11.66 -6.23
CA ASN A 194 -17.57 -10.22 -6.26
C ASN A 194 -18.67 -9.62 -5.40
N ASP A 195 -18.32 -9.29 -4.16
CA ASP A 195 -19.24 -8.70 -3.21
C ASP A 195 -19.13 -7.17 -3.33
N VAL A 196 -20.24 -6.50 -3.57
CA VAL A 196 -20.32 -5.05 -3.70
C VAL A 196 -21.18 -4.52 -2.57
N SER A 197 -20.62 -3.65 -1.74
CA SER A 197 -21.33 -2.94 -0.69
C SER A 197 -21.31 -1.45 -1.00
N VAL A 198 -22.46 -0.83 -0.99
CA VAL A 198 -22.64 0.61 -1.23
C VAL A 198 -23.09 1.24 0.08
N VAL A 199 -22.40 2.28 0.52
CA VAL A 199 -22.76 3.07 1.69
C VAL A 199 -23.05 4.50 1.23
N PRO A 200 -24.31 4.93 1.16
CA PRO A 200 -24.67 6.31 0.83
C PRO A 200 -24.05 7.30 1.82
N TRP A 201 -23.67 8.49 1.35
CA TRP A 201 -23.13 9.52 2.24
C TRP A 201 -24.13 9.96 3.33
N SER A 202 -25.43 9.88 3.06
CA SER A 202 -26.50 10.17 4.02
C SER A 202 -26.46 9.22 5.22
N ASP A 203 -26.05 7.97 5.01
CA ASP A 203 -26.07 6.93 6.01
C ASP A 203 -24.79 6.89 6.84
N ILE A 204 -23.77 7.63 6.43
CA ILE A 204 -22.54 7.75 7.20
C ILE A 204 -22.78 8.66 8.40
N ALA A 205 -22.77 8.09 9.60
CA ALA A 205 -22.86 8.84 10.85
C ALA A 205 -21.52 9.45 11.20
N ASP A 206 -20.46 8.60 11.23
CA ASP A 206 -19.12 9.01 11.59
C ASP A 206 -18.05 8.17 10.88
N LEU A 207 -16.82 8.68 10.87
CA LEU A 207 -15.62 8.02 10.41
C LEU A 207 -14.69 7.82 11.60
N CYS A 208 -14.78 6.66 12.21
CA CYS A 208 -13.96 6.30 13.37
C CYS A 208 -12.55 5.90 12.89
N LEU A 209 -11.56 6.50 13.53
CA LEU A 209 -10.15 6.23 13.26
C LEU A 209 -9.66 5.16 14.22
N GLU A 210 -9.20 4.06 13.68
CA GLU A 210 -8.65 2.98 14.47
C GLU A 210 -7.21 2.69 14.05
N GLU A 211 -6.49 2.14 14.98
CA GLU A 211 -5.17 1.61 14.77
C GLU A 211 -5.23 0.10 15.01
N HIS A 212 -4.97 -0.66 13.96
CA HIS A 212 -4.98 -2.11 14.07
C HIS A 212 -3.55 -2.61 14.27
N PRO A 213 -3.28 -3.47 15.29
CA PRO A 213 -1.95 -3.97 15.54
C PRO A 213 -1.42 -4.69 14.30
N ASN A 214 -0.21 -4.35 13.88
CA ASN A 214 0.43 -5.00 12.75
C ASN A 214 0.99 -6.36 13.18
N PRO A 215 0.42 -7.49 12.75
CA PRO A 215 0.88 -8.81 13.16
C PRO A 215 2.31 -9.12 12.69
N ALA A 216 2.78 -8.45 11.63
CA ALA A 216 4.12 -8.64 11.09
C ALA A 216 5.21 -7.89 11.88
N VAL A 217 4.84 -6.88 12.66
CA VAL A 217 5.78 -6.04 13.42
C VAL A 217 5.17 -5.72 14.78
N PRO A 218 5.18 -6.69 15.72
CA PRO A 218 4.66 -6.46 17.07
C PRO A 218 5.35 -5.25 17.71
N HIS A 219 4.58 -4.40 18.37
CA HIS A 219 5.00 -3.17 19.05
C HIS A 219 5.49 -2.00 18.17
N ARG A 220 5.37 -2.07 16.84
CA ARG A 220 5.79 -0.97 15.97
C ARG A 220 4.87 -0.78 14.77
N GLY A 221 3.99 0.17 14.90
CA GLY A 221 3.24 0.71 13.78
C GLY A 221 1.87 0.06 13.62
N ASP A 222 0.93 0.67 14.29
CA ASP A 222 -0.46 0.35 14.09
C ASP A 222 -0.86 0.66 12.64
N LEU A 223 -1.64 -0.23 12.07
CA LEU A 223 -2.13 -0.08 10.71
C LEU A 223 -3.30 0.91 10.70
N PRO A 224 -3.26 1.98 9.90
CA PRO A 224 -4.37 2.93 9.81
C PRO A 224 -5.62 2.26 9.23
N VAL A 225 -6.69 2.30 10.00
CA VAL A 225 -8.01 1.77 9.66
C VAL A 225 -9.04 2.88 9.77
N ILE A 226 -9.92 2.99 8.79
CA ILE A 226 -11.08 3.88 8.80
C ILE A 226 -12.30 3.00 8.89
N ARG A 227 -13.03 3.10 9.99
CA ARG A 227 -14.31 2.44 10.19
C ARG A 227 -15.42 3.43 9.87
N VAL A 228 -16.31 3.05 8.99
CA VAL A 228 -17.46 3.87 8.59
C VAL A 228 -18.66 3.42 9.40
N SER A 229 -19.05 4.22 10.40
CA SER A 229 -20.23 3.98 11.21
C SER A 229 -21.48 4.46 10.47
N ARG A 230 -22.53 3.63 10.42
CA ARG A 230 -23.81 3.94 9.79
C ARG A 230 -24.80 4.54 10.79
N ARG A 231 -25.69 5.40 10.32
CA ARG A 231 -26.77 6.01 11.14
C ARG A 231 -27.85 5.00 11.51
N SER A 232 -28.21 4.12 10.58
CA SER A 232 -29.21 3.07 10.82
C SER A 232 -28.49 1.80 11.27
N SER A 233 -28.54 1.53 12.58
CA SER A 233 -28.02 0.27 13.13
C SER A 233 -29.05 -0.89 13.04
N GLU A 234 -30.18 -0.68 12.39
CA GLU A 234 -31.25 -1.69 12.29
C GLU A 234 -31.00 -2.79 11.26
N THR A 235 -30.06 -2.59 10.37
CA THR A 235 -29.66 -3.63 9.42
C THR A 235 -28.42 -4.33 9.92
N ASP A 236 -28.48 -5.69 10.00
CA ASP A 236 -27.34 -6.60 10.22
C ASP A 236 -26.24 -6.47 9.12
N GLU A 237 -26.24 -5.37 8.39
CA GLU A 237 -25.24 -5.15 7.35
C GLU A 237 -23.86 -4.88 7.95
N PRO A 238 -22.85 -5.57 7.46
CA PRO A 238 -21.50 -5.43 7.99
C PRO A 238 -21.01 -4.00 7.87
N GLU A 239 -20.46 -3.50 8.96
CA GLU A 239 -19.81 -2.20 9.02
C GLU A 239 -18.69 -2.11 7.96
N LEU A 240 -18.62 -0.98 7.24
CA LEU A 240 -17.60 -0.78 6.21
C LEU A 240 -16.25 -0.45 6.88
N VAL A 241 -15.31 -1.38 6.79
CA VAL A 241 -13.95 -1.22 7.31
C VAL A 241 -12.96 -1.01 6.17
N ILE A 242 -12.27 0.12 6.18
CA ILE A 242 -11.29 0.51 5.17
C ILE A 242 -9.89 0.38 5.74
N MET A 243 -9.14 -0.65 5.33
CA MET A 243 -7.72 -0.78 5.62
C MET A 243 -6.93 0.25 4.77
N ALA A 244 -6.74 1.45 5.31
CA ALA A 244 -6.14 2.56 4.57
C ALA A 244 -4.67 2.31 4.19
N CYS A 245 -3.94 1.53 5.00
CA CYS A 245 -2.58 1.09 4.71
C CYS A 245 -2.47 0.19 3.46
N GLU A 246 -3.55 -0.55 3.13
CA GLU A 246 -3.58 -1.44 1.96
C GLU A 246 -3.97 -0.71 0.67
N LYS A 247 -4.25 0.57 0.72
CA LYS A 247 -4.62 1.35 -0.46
C LYS A 247 -3.39 2.00 -1.11
N LYS A 248 -3.48 2.22 -2.43
CA LYS A 248 -2.41 2.87 -3.21
C LYS A 248 -2.47 4.41 -3.10
N VAL A 249 -2.93 4.91 -1.98
CA VAL A 249 -3.01 6.33 -1.64
C VAL A 249 -2.42 6.54 -0.25
N GLU A 250 -2.11 7.79 0.05
CA GLU A 250 -1.66 8.17 1.40
C GLU A 250 -2.86 8.15 2.35
N PRO A 251 -2.77 7.43 3.51
CA PRO A 251 -3.91 7.23 4.41
C PRO A 251 -4.58 8.51 4.91
N ASN A 252 -3.78 9.52 5.29
CA ASN A 252 -4.35 10.79 5.76
C ASN A 252 -5.02 11.58 4.62
N SER A 253 -4.55 11.44 3.37
CA SER A 253 -5.21 12.07 2.21
C SER A 253 -6.54 11.39 1.89
N LEU A 254 -6.61 10.06 2.03
CA LEU A 254 -7.87 9.33 1.87
C LEU A 254 -8.87 9.74 2.94
N LEU A 255 -8.43 9.80 4.20
CA LEU A 255 -9.26 10.25 5.30
C LEU A 255 -9.76 11.69 5.09
N ALA A 256 -8.86 12.60 4.71
CA ALA A 256 -9.21 14.00 4.47
C ALA A 256 -10.28 14.13 3.39
N LEU A 257 -10.18 13.35 2.30
CA LEU A 257 -11.19 13.32 1.25
C LEU A 257 -12.52 12.75 1.74
N LEU A 258 -12.50 11.65 2.51
CA LEU A 258 -13.73 11.06 3.07
C LEU A 258 -14.45 12.03 4.01
N LEU A 259 -13.74 12.66 4.94
CA LEU A 259 -14.28 13.66 5.84
C LEU A 259 -14.86 14.85 5.06
N TRP A 260 -14.11 15.35 4.07
CA TRP A 260 -14.54 16.47 3.26
C TRP A 260 -15.82 16.18 2.47
N CYS A 261 -15.94 14.99 1.86
CA CYS A 261 -17.16 14.57 1.16
C CYS A 261 -18.32 14.29 2.12
N ARG A 262 -18.06 13.80 3.33
CA ARG A 262 -19.09 13.60 4.35
C ARG A 262 -19.72 14.95 4.75
N ASP A 263 -18.86 15.91 5.07
CA ASP A 263 -19.27 17.20 5.64
C ASP A 263 -19.77 18.19 4.58
N ASN A 264 -19.42 18.00 3.30
CA ASN A 264 -19.75 18.91 2.20
C ASN A 264 -20.44 18.17 1.05
N HIS A 265 -21.78 18.23 0.99
CA HIS A 265 -22.55 17.56 -0.06
C HIS A 265 -22.21 18.04 -1.48
N TRP A 266 -21.89 19.33 -1.65
CA TRP A 266 -21.47 19.90 -2.93
C TRP A 266 -20.12 19.38 -3.43
N ALA A 267 -19.26 18.97 -2.52
CA ALA A 267 -17.94 18.43 -2.84
C ALA A 267 -18.02 17.07 -3.54
N ARG A 268 -19.10 16.32 -3.27
CA ARG A 268 -19.30 14.96 -3.81
C ARG A 268 -19.40 14.97 -5.33
N ALA A 269 -19.97 16.01 -5.92
CA ALA A 269 -20.03 16.14 -7.38
C ALA A 269 -18.65 16.12 -8.04
N GLN A 270 -17.60 16.61 -7.35
CA GLN A 270 -16.24 16.63 -7.89
C GLN A 270 -15.65 15.22 -8.05
N LEU A 271 -16.17 14.22 -7.33
CA LEU A 271 -15.68 12.82 -7.44
C LEU A 271 -15.94 12.20 -8.81
N GLY A 272 -16.93 12.70 -9.55
CA GLY A 272 -17.23 12.26 -10.91
C GLY A 272 -16.40 12.93 -12.01
N HIS A 273 -15.61 13.95 -11.69
CA HIS A 273 -14.80 14.67 -12.67
C HIS A 273 -13.50 13.96 -13.01
N ASP A 274 -12.92 14.28 -14.16
CA ASP A 274 -11.68 13.63 -14.64
C ASP A 274 -10.46 13.99 -13.77
N ASP A 275 -10.48 15.16 -13.15
CA ASP A 275 -9.43 15.66 -12.25
C ASP A 275 -9.64 15.26 -10.78
N ALA A 276 -10.70 14.52 -10.46
CA ALA A 276 -11.02 14.07 -9.09
C ALA A 276 -9.85 13.39 -8.38
N ARG A 277 -8.98 12.71 -9.14
CA ARG A 277 -7.77 12.08 -8.59
C ARG A 277 -6.84 13.06 -7.87
N GLU A 278 -6.84 14.33 -8.26
CA GLU A 278 -6.00 15.38 -7.66
C GLU A 278 -6.43 15.71 -6.22
N LEU A 279 -7.68 15.39 -5.85
CA LEU A 279 -8.19 15.53 -4.49
C LEU A 279 -7.47 14.60 -3.49
N LEU A 280 -6.92 13.47 -3.98
CA LEU A 280 -6.13 12.52 -3.20
C LEU A 280 -4.63 12.81 -3.24
N ARG A 281 -4.20 13.93 -3.84
CA ARG A 281 -2.79 14.29 -3.92
C ARG A 281 -2.24 14.57 -2.52
N PRO A 282 -1.26 13.79 -2.04
CA PRO A 282 -0.67 14.04 -0.74
C PRO A 282 0.19 15.31 -0.76
N PRO A 283 0.41 15.95 0.39
CA PRO A 283 1.40 17.01 0.54
C PRO A 283 2.80 16.54 0.14
N ARG A 284 3.67 17.48 -0.16
CA ARG A 284 5.06 17.16 -0.50
C ARG A 284 5.73 16.38 0.64
N LEU A 285 6.62 15.46 0.31
CA LEU A 285 7.29 14.60 1.29
C LEU A 285 7.94 15.42 2.43
N ARG A 286 8.53 16.58 2.11
CA ARG A 286 9.14 17.47 3.11
C ARG A 286 8.13 18.02 4.12
N GLU A 287 6.92 18.34 3.68
CA GLU A 287 5.83 18.84 4.53
C GLU A 287 5.33 17.71 5.45
N ARG A 288 5.17 16.52 4.94
CA ARG A 288 4.79 15.32 5.71
C ARG A 288 5.84 15.00 6.78
N ILE A 289 7.13 15.01 6.43
CA ILE A 289 8.22 14.79 7.38
C ILE A 289 8.21 15.87 8.48
N ARG A 290 7.98 17.14 8.10
CA ARG A 290 7.89 18.24 9.06
C ARG A 290 6.71 18.04 10.03
N ALA A 291 5.55 17.66 9.52
CA ALA A 291 4.38 17.37 10.34
C ALA A 291 4.60 16.17 11.28
N ASP A 292 5.30 15.12 10.81
CA ASP A 292 5.64 13.97 11.65
C ASP A 292 6.60 14.34 12.78
N ARG A 293 7.60 15.19 12.51
CA ARG A 293 8.53 15.69 13.54
C ARG A 293 7.83 16.57 14.58
N ALA A 294 7.00 17.52 14.12
CA ALA A 294 6.26 18.41 15.01
C ALA A 294 5.38 17.64 16.01
N ALA A 295 4.69 16.61 15.54
CA ALA A 295 3.84 15.79 16.41
C ALA A 295 4.64 14.94 17.41
N THR A 296 5.83 14.46 17.05
CA THR A 296 6.70 13.70 17.96
C THR A 296 7.19 14.60 19.11
N THR A 297 7.44 15.88 18.83
CA THR A 297 7.89 16.85 19.84
C THR A 297 6.79 17.20 20.85
N VAL A 298 5.52 17.23 20.41
CA VAL A 298 4.37 17.52 21.28
C VAL A 298 4.01 16.31 22.14
N GLY A 299 4.02 15.10 21.56
CA GLY A 299 3.70 13.84 22.28
C GLY A 299 4.71 13.47 23.36
N GLY A 300 5.98 13.85 23.21
CA GLY A 300 7.03 13.59 24.21
C GLY A 300 6.92 14.42 25.50
N ARG A 301 6.08 15.44 25.55
CA ARG A 301 5.85 16.26 26.76
C ARG A 301 4.79 15.73 27.72
N HIS A 302 3.99 14.77 27.31
CA HIS A 302 2.88 14.23 28.11
C HIS A 302 3.17 12.88 28.79
N THR A 303 4.37 12.31 28.62
CA THR A 303 4.73 11.00 29.21
C THR A 303 5.62 11.11 30.46
N VAL A 304 5.78 12.29 31.05
CA VAL A 304 6.46 12.48 32.35
C VAL A 304 5.47 13.10 33.31
N GLN A 305 4.54 12.30 33.80
CA GLN A 305 3.87 12.51 35.09
C GLN A 305 3.59 11.15 35.70
#